data_414d5de9156cf74f9c298eba979468e1
#
_entry.id   414d5de9156cf74f9c298eba979468e1
#
_cell.length_a   1.000
_cell.length_b   1.000
_cell.length_c   1.000
_cell.angle_alpha   90.00
_cell.angle_beta   90.00
_cell.angle_gamma   90.00
#
_symmetry.space_group_name_H-M   'P 1'
#
loop_
_entity.id
_entity.type
_entity.pdbx_description
1 polymer ?
#
loop_
_entity_poly.entity_id
_entity_poly.type
_entity_poly.pdbx_seq_one_letter_code
_entity_poly.pdbx_strand_id
1 'polypeptide(L)'
;MKKLILLAALFALPYLSFAQTDSTVLTNNTSYVPAEKYCVVNPSRGLFATKISLEVDYGQDPTGDNRLRDNNGKEIKFNSLADALNYMANQGWVFVNAFQADGSTFRYLLRRPAPRPVIIAGSSI
;
A
#
# COMPACT_ATOMS: atom_id res chain seq x y z
N MET A 1 43.63 -45.24 -6.78
CA MET A 1 43.68 -43.84 -6.36
C MET A 1 43.11 -42.84 -7.35
N LYS A 2 43.16 -43.08 -8.66
CA LYS A 2 42.58 -42.18 -9.68
C LYS A 2 41.05 -42.08 -9.61
N LYS A 3 40.35 -43.10 -9.14
CA LYS A 3 38.86 -43.11 -9.02
C LYS A 3 38.36 -42.27 -7.87
N LEU A 4 39.13 -42.08 -6.82
CA LEU A 4 38.78 -41.26 -5.65
C LEU A 4 38.87 -39.76 -5.95
N ILE A 5 39.82 -39.35 -6.80
CA ILE A 5 40.00 -37.97 -7.25
C ILE A 5 38.85 -37.55 -8.16
N LEU A 6 38.37 -38.45 -9.01
CA LEU A 6 37.24 -38.21 -9.89
C LEU A 6 35.92 -38.04 -9.09
N LEU A 7 35.74 -38.81 -8.02
CA LEU A 7 34.56 -38.72 -7.17
C LEU A 7 34.53 -37.42 -6.36
N ALA A 8 35.69 -36.94 -5.90
CA ALA A 8 35.80 -35.66 -5.20
C ALA A 8 35.51 -34.47 -6.12
N ALA A 9 35.87 -34.54 -7.40
CA ALA A 9 35.57 -33.51 -8.37
C ALA A 9 34.06 -33.45 -8.68
N LEU A 10 33.35 -34.58 -8.64
CA LEU A 10 31.94 -34.64 -8.90
C LEU A 10 31.08 -34.01 -7.78
N PHE A 11 31.59 -34.08 -6.53
CA PHE A 11 30.93 -33.47 -5.39
C PHE A 11 31.19 -31.97 -5.23
N ALA A 12 32.19 -31.43 -5.88
CA ALA A 12 32.51 -30.00 -5.83
C ALA A 12 31.70 -29.16 -6.83
N LEU A 13 31.15 -29.78 -7.87
CA LEU A 13 30.40 -29.07 -8.91
C LEU A 13 29.08 -28.44 -8.47
N PRO A 14 28.28 -29.01 -7.56
CA PRO A 14 27.02 -28.37 -7.16
C PRO A 14 27.22 -27.14 -6.28
N TYR A 15 28.37 -26.95 -5.66
CA TYR A 15 28.63 -25.78 -4.81
C TYR A 15 29.04 -24.53 -5.60
N LEU A 16 29.44 -24.66 -6.82
CA LEU A 16 29.78 -23.53 -7.69
C LEU A 16 28.57 -22.89 -8.36
N SER A 17 27.43 -23.59 -8.37
CA SER A 17 26.22 -23.09 -9.01
C SER A 17 25.47 -22.04 -8.19
N PHE A 18 25.79 -21.88 -6.93
CA PHE A 18 25.16 -20.88 -6.04
C PHE A 18 25.97 -19.60 -5.88
N ALA A 19 27.11 -19.49 -6.58
CA ALA A 19 27.91 -18.27 -6.57
C ALA A 19 27.42 -17.23 -7.59
N GLN A 20 26.34 -17.49 -8.28
CA GLN A 20 25.57 -16.42 -8.93
C GLN A 20 24.66 -15.78 -7.87
N THR A 21 25.28 -15.19 -6.89
CA THR A 21 24.68 -14.04 -6.27
C THR A 21 24.50 -13.05 -7.40
N ASP A 22 23.29 -12.82 -7.78
CA ASP A 22 22.94 -11.61 -8.48
C ASP A 22 23.51 -10.47 -7.66
N SER A 23 24.74 -10.10 -7.93
CA SER A 23 25.21 -8.77 -7.62
C SER A 23 24.43 -7.87 -8.55
N THR A 24 23.14 -7.72 -8.28
CA THR A 24 22.48 -6.49 -8.63
C THR A 24 23.34 -5.45 -7.98
N VAL A 25 24.25 -4.90 -8.76
CA VAL A 25 24.92 -3.68 -8.40
C VAL A 25 23.80 -2.75 -8.03
N LEU A 26 23.55 -2.63 -6.74
CA LEU A 26 22.79 -1.52 -6.20
C LEU A 26 23.61 -0.29 -6.56
N THR A 27 23.52 0.09 -7.82
CA THR A 27 23.85 1.45 -8.18
C THR A 27 23.01 2.30 -7.26
N ASN A 28 23.67 3.07 -6.43
CA ASN A 28 23.08 3.95 -5.42
C ASN A 28 22.17 5.05 -6.01
N ASN A 29 21.72 4.88 -7.23
CA ASN A 29 20.57 5.54 -7.79
C ASN A 29 19.31 4.81 -7.31
N THR A 30 19.14 4.75 -6.00
CA THR A 30 17.83 4.46 -5.44
C THR A 30 16.95 5.63 -5.82
N SER A 31 16.42 5.59 -7.01
CA SER A 31 15.24 6.37 -7.33
C SER A 31 14.23 5.93 -6.28
N TYR A 32 14.00 6.77 -5.28
CA TYR A 32 12.93 6.55 -4.33
C TYR A 32 11.65 6.45 -5.15
N VAL A 33 11.21 5.23 -5.40
CA VAL A 33 9.89 4.99 -5.94
C VAL A 33 8.93 5.17 -4.77
N PRO A 34 8.12 6.22 -4.76
CA PRO A 34 7.16 6.40 -3.69
C PRO A 34 6.31 5.15 -3.58
N ALA A 35 6.27 4.57 -2.40
CA ALA A 35 5.49 3.37 -2.16
C ALA A 35 4.00 3.68 -2.31
N GLU A 36 3.26 2.73 -2.86
CA GLU A 36 1.80 2.74 -2.81
C GLU A 36 1.32 2.75 -1.35
N LYS A 37 0.29 3.52 -1.06
CA LYS A 37 -0.29 3.63 0.28
C LYS A 37 -1.66 2.99 0.33
N TYR A 38 -2.02 2.49 1.48
CA TYR A 38 -3.33 1.90 1.75
C TYR A 38 -4.00 2.57 2.94
N CYS A 39 -5.32 2.61 2.93
CA CYS A 39 -6.12 2.93 4.09
C CYS A 39 -7.37 2.04 4.13
N VAL A 40 -7.90 1.88 5.33
CA VAL A 40 -9.19 1.24 5.55
C VAL A 40 -10.18 2.28 6.02
N VAL A 41 -11.33 2.35 5.39
CA VAL A 41 -12.39 3.28 5.80
C VAL A 41 -13.57 2.52 6.39
N ASN A 42 -14.11 3.06 7.45
CA ASN A 42 -15.24 2.53 8.20
C ASN A 42 -16.32 3.61 8.27
N PRO A 43 -17.40 3.47 7.50
CA PRO A 43 -18.52 4.40 7.61
C PRO A 43 -19.30 4.14 8.89
N SER A 44 -19.61 5.17 9.63
CA SER A 44 -20.43 5.11 10.84
C SER A 44 -21.57 6.13 10.79
N ARG A 45 -22.68 5.77 11.38
CA ARG A 45 -23.84 6.65 11.50
C ARG A 45 -24.23 6.74 12.97
N GLY A 46 -24.27 7.95 13.47
CA GLY A 46 -24.77 8.20 14.81
C GLY A 46 -26.26 7.84 14.95
N LEU A 47 -26.67 7.53 16.16
CA LEU A 47 -28.07 7.30 16.47
C LEU A 47 -28.86 8.57 16.11
N PHE A 48 -29.93 8.44 15.33
CA PHE A 48 -30.76 9.53 14.78
C PHE A 48 -30.03 10.47 13.77
N ALA A 49 -28.80 10.17 13.36
CA ALA A 49 -28.12 10.97 12.36
C ALA A 49 -28.57 10.60 10.93
N THR A 50 -28.80 11.60 10.11
CA THR A 50 -29.13 11.46 8.69
C THR A 50 -27.86 11.32 7.84
N LYS A 51 -26.74 11.83 8.34
CA LYS A 51 -25.43 11.82 7.67
C LYS A 51 -24.51 10.79 8.29
N ILE A 52 -23.54 10.34 7.51
CA ILE A 52 -22.52 9.41 7.96
C ILE A 52 -21.18 10.13 8.21
N SER A 53 -20.43 9.59 9.15
CA SER A 53 -19.03 9.90 9.39
C SER A 53 -18.15 8.85 8.76
N LEU A 54 -16.93 9.19 8.44
CA LEU A 54 -15.95 8.26 7.93
C LEU A 54 -14.77 8.18 8.90
N GLU A 55 -14.53 7.03 9.48
CA GLU A 55 -13.30 6.74 10.20
C GLU A 55 -12.27 6.21 9.21
N VAL A 56 -11.05 6.69 9.29
CA VAL A 56 -9.99 6.33 8.35
C VAL A 56 -8.79 5.82 9.11
N ASP A 57 -8.40 4.60 8.80
CA ASP A 57 -7.21 3.95 9.32
C ASP A 57 -6.11 3.98 8.26
N TYR A 58 -5.07 4.77 8.51
CA TYR A 58 -3.84 4.86 7.71
C TYR A 58 -2.68 4.09 8.35
N GLY A 59 -2.93 3.31 9.41
CA GLY A 59 -1.91 2.69 10.23
C GLY A 59 -1.44 3.55 11.41
N GLN A 60 -2.19 4.60 11.77
CA GLN A 60 -1.94 5.42 12.95
C GLN A 60 -2.41 4.70 14.22
N ASP A 61 -2.13 5.31 15.38
CA ASP A 61 -2.57 4.81 16.67
C ASP A 61 -4.11 4.69 16.72
N PRO A 62 -4.65 3.49 16.99
CA PRO A 62 -6.10 3.26 17.00
C PRO A 62 -6.82 3.90 18.19
N THR A 63 -6.11 4.38 19.20
CA THR A 63 -6.70 5.00 20.40
C THR A 63 -7.16 6.43 20.18
N GLY A 64 -6.77 7.04 19.04
CA GLY A 64 -7.16 8.39 18.67
C GLY A 64 -8.54 8.47 18.00
N ASP A 65 -9.03 9.69 17.83
CA ASP A 65 -10.20 9.97 17.00
C ASP A 65 -9.79 9.94 15.51
N ASN A 66 -10.16 8.88 14.83
CA ASN A 66 -9.79 8.60 13.45
C ASN A 66 -10.83 9.11 12.43
N ARG A 67 -11.78 9.91 12.85
CA ARG A 67 -12.78 10.50 11.97
C ARG A 67 -12.16 11.49 11.01
N LEU A 68 -12.64 11.44 9.78
CA LEU A 68 -12.16 12.33 8.74
C LEU A 68 -12.54 13.78 9.07
N ARG A 69 -11.55 14.67 9.05
CA ARG A 69 -11.69 16.09 9.37
C ARG A 69 -11.17 16.96 8.22
N ASP A 70 -11.74 18.13 8.11
CA ASP A 70 -11.26 19.16 7.18
C ASP A 70 -10.01 19.87 7.72
N ASN A 71 -9.48 20.80 6.94
CA ASN A 71 -8.28 21.57 7.31
C ASN A 71 -8.48 22.46 8.56
N ASN A 72 -9.71 22.71 8.96
CA ASN A 72 -10.08 23.45 10.16
C ASN A 72 -10.27 22.55 11.39
N GLY A 73 -10.07 21.23 11.23
CA GLY A 73 -10.27 20.25 12.29
C GLY A 73 -11.74 19.87 12.51
N LYS A 74 -12.66 20.32 11.65
CA LYS A 74 -14.08 19.98 11.74
C LYS A 74 -14.33 18.63 11.08
N GLU A 75 -15.11 17.78 11.74
CA GLU A 75 -15.54 16.50 11.20
C GLU A 75 -16.35 16.68 9.90
N ILE A 76 -15.98 15.92 8.88
CA ILE A 76 -16.68 15.91 7.60
C ILE A 76 -17.82 14.90 7.67
N LYS A 77 -19.02 15.35 7.35
CA LYS A 77 -20.23 14.53 7.26
C LYS A 77 -20.62 14.30 5.82
N PHE A 78 -21.02 13.10 5.49
CA PHE A 78 -21.42 12.70 4.15
C PHE A 78 -22.89 12.30 4.09
N ASN A 79 -23.52 12.53 2.96
CA ASN A 79 -24.92 12.15 2.77
C ASN A 79 -25.10 10.63 2.62
N SER A 80 -24.10 9.97 2.07
CA SER A 80 -24.11 8.52 1.80
C SER A 80 -22.69 7.97 1.77
N LEU A 81 -22.58 6.64 1.71
CA LEU A 81 -21.30 5.97 1.48
C LEU A 81 -20.69 6.36 0.13
N ALA A 82 -21.51 6.47 -0.92
CA ALA A 82 -21.03 6.89 -2.23
C ALA A 82 -20.43 8.30 -2.19
N ASP A 83 -21.08 9.22 -1.48
CA ASP A 83 -20.58 10.59 -1.28
C ASP A 83 -19.21 10.57 -0.58
N ALA A 84 -19.06 9.77 0.47
CA ALA A 84 -17.79 9.59 1.18
C ALA A 84 -16.69 8.98 0.30
N LEU A 85 -17.01 7.96 -0.49
CA LEU A 85 -16.04 7.33 -1.38
C LEU A 85 -15.63 8.26 -2.53
N ASN A 86 -16.55 9.06 -3.06
CA ASN A 86 -16.24 10.08 -4.06
C ASN A 86 -15.31 11.16 -3.49
N TYR A 87 -15.52 11.57 -2.24
CA TYR A 87 -14.59 12.46 -1.56
C TYR A 87 -13.18 11.85 -1.48
N MET A 88 -13.07 10.59 -1.08
CA MET A 88 -11.78 9.88 -1.01
C MET A 88 -11.14 9.77 -2.40
N ALA A 89 -11.92 9.48 -3.43
CA ALA A 89 -11.44 9.42 -4.81
C ALA A 89 -10.85 10.77 -5.27
N ASN A 90 -11.48 11.88 -4.91
CA ASN A 90 -10.98 13.23 -5.20
C ASN A 90 -9.65 13.52 -4.48
N GLN A 91 -9.36 12.81 -3.40
CA GLN A 91 -8.08 12.85 -2.68
C GLN A 91 -7.04 11.87 -3.26
N GLY A 92 -7.34 11.19 -4.35
CA GLY A 92 -6.45 10.26 -5.02
C GLY A 92 -6.52 8.82 -4.52
N TRP A 93 -7.50 8.49 -3.69
CA TRP A 93 -7.74 7.13 -3.21
C TRP A 93 -8.58 6.33 -4.21
N VAL A 94 -8.20 5.09 -4.44
CA VAL A 94 -8.87 4.15 -5.34
C VAL A 94 -9.43 2.99 -4.52
N PHE A 95 -10.69 2.67 -4.73
CA PHE A 95 -11.32 1.52 -4.09
C PHE A 95 -10.69 0.22 -4.55
N VAL A 96 -10.39 -0.68 -3.62
CA VAL A 96 -9.84 -2.01 -3.89
C VAL A 96 -10.86 -3.09 -3.59
N ASN A 97 -11.35 -3.13 -2.36
CA ASN A 97 -12.26 -4.18 -1.90
C ASN A 97 -13.07 -3.72 -0.68
N ALA A 98 -14.22 -4.35 -0.50
CA ALA A 98 -15.00 -4.29 0.74
C ALA A 98 -14.95 -5.64 1.45
N PHE A 99 -14.75 -5.64 2.74
CA PHE A 99 -14.71 -6.86 3.54
C PHE A 99 -15.52 -6.70 4.83
N GLN A 100 -16.04 -7.81 5.29
CA GLN A 100 -16.76 -7.86 6.55
C GLN A 100 -15.76 -7.98 7.70
N ALA A 101 -15.79 -7.02 8.62
CA ALA A 101 -14.87 -7.00 9.74
C ALA A 101 -15.44 -7.72 10.96
N ASP A 102 -16.60 -7.28 11.43
CA ASP A 102 -17.27 -7.84 12.60
C ASP A 102 -18.78 -7.88 12.36
N GLY A 103 -19.39 -9.05 12.47
CA GLY A 103 -20.84 -9.22 12.34
C GLY A 103 -21.38 -8.66 11.03
N SER A 104 -22.12 -7.55 11.08
CA SER A 104 -22.72 -6.89 9.92
C SER A 104 -21.94 -5.67 9.42
N THR A 105 -20.78 -5.38 10.02
CA THR A 105 -20.00 -4.17 9.68
C THR A 105 -19.07 -4.44 8.51
N PHE A 106 -19.21 -3.65 7.46
CA PHE A 106 -18.31 -3.66 6.32
C PHE A 106 -17.27 -2.55 6.43
N ARG A 107 -16.04 -2.89 6.06
CA ARG A 107 -14.92 -1.96 5.89
C ARG A 107 -14.47 -1.94 4.44
N TYR A 108 -13.89 -0.86 4.02
CA TYR A 108 -13.52 -0.62 2.62
C TYR A 108 -12.02 -0.35 2.55
N LEU A 109 -11.31 -1.18 1.78
CA LEU A 109 -9.89 -1.01 1.52
C LEU A 109 -9.71 -0.09 0.32
N LEU A 110 -8.95 0.96 0.50
CA LEU A 110 -8.57 1.89 -0.54
C LEU A 110 -7.05 1.90 -0.69
N ARG A 111 -6.59 2.21 -1.88
CA ARG A 111 -5.18 2.42 -2.17
C ARG A 111 -4.96 3.79 -2.80
N ARG A 112 -3.83 4.38 -2.53
CA ARG A 112 -3.35 5.55 -3.27
C ARG A 112 -2.14 5.11 -4.08
N PRO A 113 -2.24 5.06 -5.41
CA PRO A 113 -1.11 4.69 -6.26
C PRO A 113 0.08 5.59 -6.03
N ALA A 114 1.28 5.03 -6.16
CA ALA A 114 2.49 5.84 -6.17
C ALA A 114 2.44 6.85 -7.31
N PRO A 115 2.94 8.08 -7.12
CA PRO A 115 3.06 9.03 -8.21
C PRO A 115 3.87 8.42 -9.34
N ARG A 116 3.37 8.50 -10.57
CA ARG A 116 4.14 8.07 -11.72
C ARG A 116 5.37 8.96 -11.87
N PRO A 117 6.56 8.40 -12.08
CA PRO A 117 7.72 9.22 -12.40
C PRO A 117 7.40 10.02 -13.66
N VAL A 118 7.52 11.33 -13.57
CA VAL A 118 7.42 12.19 -14.75
C VAL A 118 8.67 11.94 -15.58
N ILE A 119 8.53 11.19 -16.65
CA ILE A 119 9.58 11.11 -17.65
C ILE A 119 9.53 12.43 -18.40
N ILE A 120 10.46 13.33 -18.08
CA ILE A 120 10.66 14.52 -18.88
C ILE A 120 11.29 14.04 -20.18
N ALA A 121 10.45 13.77 -21.18
CA ALA A 121 10.93 13.57 -22.54
C ALA A 121 11.46 14.90 -23.04
N GLY A 122 12.79 15.06 -23.15
CA GLY A 122 13.36 16.25 -23.76
C GLY A 122 14.71 16.73 -23.30
N SER A 123 15.46 16.01 -22.49
CA SER A 123 16.88 16.27 -22.32
C SER A 123 17.71 15.33 -23.18
N SER A 124 17.52 15.39 -24.47
CA SER A 124 18.58 14.98 -25.39
C SER A 124 19.58 16.14 -25.46
N ILE A 125 20.66 15.94 -24.81
CA ILE A 125 21.86 16.73 -25.05
C ILE A 125 22.46 16.25 -26.35
#